data_aad8ed447a79997bcbdcc95df604c03d
#
_entry.id   aad8ed447a79997bcbdcc95df604c03d
#
_cell.length_a   1.000
_cell.length_b   1.000
_cell.length_c   1.000
_cell.angle_alpha   90.00
_cell.angle_beta   90.00
_cell.angle_gamma   90.00
#
_symmetry.space_group_name_H-M   'P 1'
#
loop_
_entity.id
_entity.type
_entity.pdbx_description
1 polymer ?
#
loop_
_entity_poly.entity_id
_entity_poly.type
_entity_poly.pdbx_seq_one_letter_code
_entity_poly.pdbx_strand_id
1 'polypeptide(L)'
;MRTYDPTDVSLRRNPYGLLAELRETEPVHWCPPLDAWLLTRYDDVKQAMTAPQLSSDRLRPFYESLKDERRDILSGVMRYLNEWLVFKAPPDHTRLRRMMNPVISPRLVQSMRPSVRAIVDDLLAGVSRDQPFDFVHDVAALLPAYVIMDMLGLARADFDKIKGWSDGLRLFIGTARGVPDKYQRARDGADHLAAYLREQIEQRRRAPTDDVITRMMQAEDEQGKLGEDELIAMCLLILFGGHETTTSLLGSSVAALLAHPSQWTLLRDTPELMPSAVEEFLRYDGPSHSIARVVTESMTWDGQHIKAGDRVFAMVGAANRDPRAFDRPDELDITRSPNRHLTFGQGIHFCLGAPLARLEAQVCIQAMVSGFDRWALDGSEDQAIDWLDAMVMRGPTRLQMRLENTSQT
;
A
#
# COMPACT_ATOMS: atom_id res chain seq x y z
N MET A 1 -9.19 9.87 -28.80
CA MET A 1 -9.42 9.16 -27.54
C MET A 1 -8.30 9.52 -26.57
N ARG A 2 -8.61 9.89 -25.35
CA ARG A 2 -7.56 10.18 -24.36
C ARG A 2 -6.92 8.86 -23.93
N THR A 3 -5.60 8.79 -23.90
CA THR A 3 -4.88 7.66 -23.33
C THR A 3 -4.39 8.00 -21.92
N TYR A 4 -4.24 7.00 -21.08
CA TYR A 4 -3.66 7.18 -19.75
C TYR A 4 -2.15 7.43 -19.88
N ASP A 5 -1.72 8.65 -19.54
CA ASP A 5 -0.29 8.99 -19.50
C ASP A 5 0.18 9.10 -18.04
N PRO A 6 0.98 8.16 -17.53
CA PRO A 6 1.46 8.17 -16.15
C PRO A 6 2.43 9.35 -15.88
N THR A 7 2.89 10.08 -16.90
CA THR A 7 3.73 11.27 -16.73
C THR A 7 2.92 12.55 -16.55
N ASP A 8 1.62 12.51 -16.84
CA ASP A 8 0.71 13.65 -16.67
C ASP A 8 0.49 13.93 -15.17
N VAL A 9 1.00 15.08 -14.72
CA VAL A 9 0.90 15.53 -13.32
C VAL A 9 -0.56 15.68 -12.88
N SER A 10 -1.47 16.05 -13.79
CA SER A 10 -2.89 16.19 -13.48
C SER A 10 -3.53 14.85 -13.08
N LEU A 11 -3.10 13.74 -13.69
CA LEU A 11 -3.56 12.40 -13.37
C LEU A 11 -3.00 11.88 -12.03
N ARG A 12 -1.84 12.38 -11.58
CA ARG A 12 -1.35 12.07 -10.22
C ARG A 12 -2.27 12.67 -9.17
N ARG A 13 -2.80 13.86 -9.42
CA ARG A 13 -3.75 14.54 -8.53
C ARG A 13 -5.12 13.91 -8.59
N ASN A 14 -5.70 13.80 -9.76
CA ASN A 14 -7.05 13.23 -9.93
C ASN A 14 -7.15 12.38 -11.22
N PRO A 15 -6.96 11.05 -11.12
CA PRO A 15 -7.06 10.14 -12.27
C PRO A 15 -8.52 9.76 -12.61
N TYR A 16 -9.48 10.01 -11.71
CA TYR A 16 -10.79 9.38 -11.74
C TYR A 16 -11.65 9.79 -12.93
N GLY A 17 -11.55 11.04 -13.40
CA GLY A 17 -12.28 11.49 -14.58
C GLY A 17 -11.89 10.72 -15.85
N LEU A 18 -10.58 10.56 -16.08
CA LEU A 18 -10.09 9.77 -17.22
C LEU A 18 -10.41 8.29 -17.06
N LEU A 19 -10.24 7.75 -15.85
CA LEU A 19 -10.55 6.34 -15.58
C LEU A 19 -12.03 6.03 -15.77
N ALA A 20 -12.92 6.97 -15.43
CA ALA A 20 -14.36 6.85 -15.69
C ALA A 20 -14.65 6.86 -17.20
N GLU A 21 -14.02 7.76 -17.97
CA GLU A 21 -14.14 7.79 -19.44
C GLU A 21 -13.71 6.46 -20.06
N LEU A 22 -12.52 5.96 -19.70
CA LEU A 22 -11.99 4.69 -20.20
C LEU A 22 -12.91 3.51 -19.83
N ARG A 23 -13.43 3.47 -18.61
CA ARG A 23 -14.33 2.42 -18.16
C ARG A 23 -15.61 2.32 -18.99
N GLU A 24 -16.12 3.45 -19.49
CA GLU A 24 -17.35 3.47 -20.30
C GLU A 24 -17.07 3.24 -21.78
N THR A 25 -15.94 3.73 -22.30
CA THR A 25 -15.67 3.73 -23.74
C THR A 25 -14.73 2.61 -24.21
N GLU A 26 -13.74 2.27 -23.39
CA GLU A 26 -12.71 1.26 -23.69
C GLU A 26 -12.21 0.59 -22.42
N PRO A 27 -13.04 -0.27 -21.78
CA PRO A 27 -12.74 -0.83 -20.46
C PRO A 27 -11.51 -1.74 -20.40
N VAL A 28 -11.13 -2.31 -21.54
CA VAL A 28 -9.88 -3.05 -21.78
C VAL A 28 -9.04 -2.20 -22.74
N HIS A 29 -8.26 -1.30 -22.16
CA HIS A 29 -7.55 -0.25 -22.88
C HIS A 29 -6.07 -0.60 -23.08
N TRP A 30 -5.58 -0.59 -24.33
CA TRP A 30 -4.14 -0.63 -24.58
C TRP A 30 -3.53 0.75 -24.32
N CYS A 31 -2.56 0.80 -23.42
CA CYS A 31 -1.89 2.03 -22.99
C CYS A 31 -0.45 2.07 -23.54
N PRO A 32 -0.21 2.74 -24.71
CA PRO A 32 1.12 2.77 -25.32
C PRO A 32 2.21 3.35 -24.41
N PRO A 33 1.98 4.41 -23.61
CA PRO A 33 3.00 4.93 -22.71
C PRO A 33 3.48 3.93 -21.65
N LEU A 34 2.63 2.96 -21.27
CA LEU A 34 2.94 1.89 -20.32
C LEU A 34 3.40 0.61 -21.01
N ASP A 35 3.14 0.47 -22.32
CA ASP A 35 3.26 -0.80 -23.04
C ASP A 35 2.53 -1.91 -22.28
N ALA A 36 1.25 -1.69 -21.99
CA ALA A 36 0.44 -2.53 -21.13
C ALA A 36 -1.06 -2.33 -21.36
N TRP A 37 -1.85 -3.32 -20.96
CA TRP A 37 -3.30 -3.26 -20.91
C TRP A 37 -3.77 -2.69 -19.57
N LEU A 38 -4.82 -1.86 -19.59
CA LEU A 38 -5.53 -1.37 -18.40
C LEU A 38 -6.92 -1.99 -18.37
N LEU A 39 -7.30 -2.59 -17.25
CA LEU A 39 -8.66 -3.06 -16.97
C LEU A 39 -9.32 -2.11 -16.00
N THR A 40 -10.49 -1.56 -16.32
CA THR A 40 -11.10 -0.47 -15.55
C THR A 40 -12.46 -0.79 -14.95
N ARG A 41 -13.23 -1.77 -15.49
CA ARG A 41 -14.51 -2.22 -14.90
C ARG A 41 -14.30 -3.07 -13.67
N TYR A 42 -15.21 -2.98 -12.72
CA TYR A 42 -15.14 -3.72 -11.46
C TYR A 42 -15.00 -5.23 -11.65
N ASP A 43 -15.84 -5.83 -12.49
CA ASP A 43 -15.82 -7.28 -12.70
C ASP A 43 -14.54 -7.75 -13.40
N ASP A 44 -14.03 -6.97 -14.37
CA ASP A 44 -12.76 -7.27 -15.05
C ASP A 44 -11.58 -7.21 -14.09
N VAL A 45 -11.51 -6.17 -13.26
CA VAL A 45 -10.46 -6.01 -12.24
C VAL A 45 -10.52 -7.14 -11.22
N LYS A 46 -11.73 -7.47 -10.75
CA LYS A 46 -11.97 -8.56 -9.81
C LYS A 46 -11.57 -9.92 -10.41
N GLN A 47 -11.94 -10.19 -11.65
CA GLN A 47 -11.56 -11.42 -12.36
C GLN A 47 -10.05 -11.50 -12.57
N ALA A 48 -9.39 -10.39 -12.96
CA ALA A 48 -7.94 -10.35 -13.17
C ALA A 48 -7.12 -10.71 -11.92
N MET A 49 -7.66 -10.48 -10.73
CA MET A 49 -6.98 -10.84 -9.48
C MET A 49 -6.89 -12.36 -9.25
N THR A 50 -7.76 -13.14 -9.90
CA THR A 50 -7.87 -14.60 -9.68
C THR A 50 -7.70 -15.41 -10.97
N ALA A 51 -7.59 -14.76 -12.13
CA ALA A 51 -7.42 -15.41 -13.42
C ALA A 51 -6.08 -16.18 -13.47
N PRO A 52 -6.07 -17.48 -13.78
CA PRO A 52 -4.85 -18.30 -13.77
C PRO A 52 -3.85 -17.88 -14.85
N GLN A 53 -4.32 -17.24 -15.93
CA GLN A 53 -3.47 -16.71 -17.01
C GLN A 53 -2.76 -15.40 -16.64
N LEU A 54 -3.11 -14.78 -15.49
CA LEU A 54 -2.55 -13.51 -15.04
C LEU A 54 -1.65 -13.72 -13.81
N SER A 55 -0.37 -13.96 -14.08
CA SER A 55 0.63 -14.24 -13.03
C SER A 55 0.99 -13.00 -12.22
N SER A 56 1.19 -13.18 -10.92
CA SER A 56 1.82 -12.21 -10.02
C SER A 56 3.36 -12.18 -10.16
N ASP A 57 3.98 -13.22 -10.73
CA ASP A 57 5.41 -13.30 -10.99
C ASP A 57 5.81 -12.37 -12.15
N ARG A 58 5.83 -11.08 -11.87
CA ARG A 58 6.16 -10.01 -12.84
C ARG A 58 7.63 -9.61 -12.80
N LEU A 59 8.34 -9.98 -11.75
CA LEU A 59 9.73 -9.57 -11.57
C LEU A 59 10.70 -10.46 -12.32
N ARG A 60 10.47 -11.76 -12.36
CA ARG A 60 11.36 -12.71 -13.05
C ARG A 60 11.43 -12.44 -14.56
N PRO A 61 10.31 -12.31 -15.31
CA PRO A 61 10.36 -11.98 -16.73
C PRO A 61 11.03 -10.63 -16.99
N PHE A 62 10.79 -9.64 -16.14
CA PHE A 62 11.46 -8.34 -16.23
C PHE A 62 12.99 -8.50 -16.06
N TYR A 63 13.43 -9.21 -15.02
CA TYR A 63 14.84 -9.40 -14.73
C TYR A 63 15.57 -10.15 -15.85
N GLU A 64 14.94 -11.17 -16.41
CA GLU A 64 15.47 -11.97 -17.53
C GLU A 64 15.59 -11.14 -18.81
N SER A 65 14.76 -10.12 -19.00
CA SER A 65 14.80 -9.20 -20.16
C SER A 65 15.90 -8.14 -20.06
N LEU A 66 16.56 -7.99 -18.92
CA LEU A 66 17.60 -6.99 -18.71
C LEU A 66 18.93 -7.38 -19.38
N LYS A 67 19.66 -6.35 -19.83
CA LYS A 67 21.07 -6.50 -20.26
C LYS A 67 21.97 -6.81 -19.05
N ASP A 68 23.10 -7.46 -19.31
CA ASP A 68 24.00 -8.02 -18.29
C ASP A 68 24.36 -7.02 -17.17
N GLU A 69 24.78 -5.81 -17.51
CA GLU A 69 25.15 -4.77 -16.53
C GLU A 69 24.02 -4.46 -15.52
N ARG A 70 22.78 -4.30 -16.02
CA ARG A 70 21.61 -4.04 -15.15
C ARG A 70 21.19 -5.28 -14.38
N ARG A 71 21.36 -6.45 -14.98
CA ARG A 71 21.09 -7.74 -14.35
C ARG A 71 22.02 -7.94 -13.16
N ASP A 72 23.32 -7.63 -13.32
CA ASP A 72 24.31 -7.72 -12.25
C ASP A 72 23.99 -6.78 -11.09
N ILE A 73 23.61 -5.51 -11.38
CA ILE A 73 23.19 -4.55 -10.36
C ILE A 73 22.00 -5.10 -9.56
N LEU A 74 21.02 -5.70 -10.21
CA LEU A 74 19.77 -6.12 -9.56
C LEU A 74 19.81 -7.54 -8.98
N SER A 75 20.88 -8.32 -9.20
CA SER A 75 20.96 -9.71 -8.74
C SER A 75 20.73 -9.86 -7.23
N GLY A 76 21.34 -9.00 -6.41
CA GLY A 76 21.14 -8.95 -4.96
C GLY A 76 19.71 -8.59 -4.56
N VAL A 77 19.11 -7.61 -5.25
CA VAL A 77 17.70 -7.21 -5.02
C VAL A 77 16.75 -8.37 -5.33
N MET A 78 16.96 -9.01 -6.49
CA MET A 78 16.11 -10.11 -6.97
C MET A 78 16.20 -11.36 -6.09
N ARG A 79 17.34 -11.58 -5.42
CA ARG A 79 17.51 -12.65 -4.42
C ARG A 79 16.40 -12.62 -3.37
N TYR A 80 16.06 -11.43 -2.87
CA TYR A 80 15.03 -11.28 -1.84
C TYR A 80 13.62 -11.02 -2.40
N LEU A 81 13.51 -10.19 -3.44
CA LEU A 81 12.19 -9.87 -3.99
C LEU A 81 11.50 -11.08 -4.63
N ASN A 82 12.27 -12.00 -5.24
CA ASN A 82 11.70 -13.24 -5.77
C ASN A 82 11.12 -14.14 -4.67
N GLU A 83 11.55 -13.97 -3.41
CA GLU A 83 11.00 -14.70 -2.26
C GLU A 83 9.78 -14.00 -1.64
N TRP A 84 9.43 -12.79 -2.07
CA TRP A 84 8.24 -12.10 -1.56
C TRP A 84 6.96 -12.83 -1.95
N LEU A 85 6.14 -13.13 -0.94
CA LEU A 85 4.85 -13.80 -1.08
C LEU A 85 3.97 -13.20 -2.20
N VAL A 86 4.01 -11.88 -2.38
CA VAL A 86 3.20 -11.14 -3.36
C VAL A 86 3.61 -11.42 -4.81
N PHE A 87 4.84 -11.91 -5.05
CA PHE A 87 5.35 -12.25 -6.38
C PHE A 87 5.41 -13.77 -6.65
N LYS A 88 5.12 -14.59 -5.64
CA LYS A 88 5.08 -16.05 -5.80
C LYS A 88 3.77 -16.53 -6.39
N ALA A 89 3.83 -17.62 -7.13
CA ALA A 89 2.69 -18.43 -7.57
C ALA A 89 2.63 -19.74 -6.77
N PRO A 90 1.48 -20.44 -6.75
CA PRO A 90 1.43 -21.80 -6.22
C PRO A 90 2.44 -22.73 -6.95
N PRO A 91 3.07 -23.70 -6.26
CA PRO A 91 2.83 -24.11 -4.87
C PRO A 91 3.55 -23.24 -3.81
N ASP A 92 4.62 -22.51 -4.16
CA ASP A 92 5.47 -21.75 -3.24
C ASP A 92 4.67 -20.68 -2.47
N HIS A 93 3.79 -19.94 -3.19
CA HIS A 93 2.87 -19.00 -2.55
C HIS A 93 2.04 -19.68 -1.45
N THR A 94 1.46 -20.82 -1.75
CA THR A 94 0.58 -21.54 -0.81
C THR A 94 1.33 -21.97 0.44
N ARG A 95 2.57 -22.45 0.28
CA ARG A 95 3.45 -22.82 1.38
C ARG A 95 3.75 -21.62 2.28
N LEU A 96 4.31 -20.56 1.72
CA LEU A 96 4.67 -19.35 2.48
C LEU A 96 3.44 -18.71 3.15
N ARG A 97 2.31 -18.64 2.43
CA ARG A 97 1.07 -18.08 2.98
C ARG A 97 0.58 -18.85 4.20
N ARG A 98 0.63 -20.18 4.16
CA ARG A 98 0.25 -21.04 5.28
C ARG A 98 1.15 -20.80 6.50
N MET A 99 2.44 -20.62 6.29
CA MET A 99 3.40 -20.31 7.36
C MET A 99 3.18 -18.91 7.96
N MET A 100 2.85 -17.91 7.13
CA MET A 100 2.69 -16.53 7.56
C MET A 100 1.34 -16.22 8.23
N ASN A 101 0.27 -16.92 7.88
CA ASN A 101 -1.07 -16.67 8.46
C ASN A 101 -1.13 -16.76 10.00
N PRO A 102 -0.47 -17.73 10.68
CA PRO A 102 -0.44 -17.77 12.15
C PRO A 102 0.44 -16.66 12.74
N VAL A 103 1.48 -16.24 12.03
CA VAL A 103 2.44 -15.22 12.48
C VAL A 103 1.79 -13.85 12.57
N ILE A 104 0.98 -13.49 11.57
CA ILE A 104 0.22 -12.22 11.52
C ILE A 104 -1.28 -12.54 11.67
N SER A 105 -1.66 -13.05 12.82
CA SER A 105 -3.04 -13.45 13.09
C SER A 105 -3.91 -12.27 13.52
N PRO A 106 -5.24 -12.31 13.25
CA PRO A 106 -6.17 -11.29 13.75
C PRO A 106 -6.11 -11.09 15.27
N ARG A 107 -5.82 -12.16 16.04
CA ARG A 107 -5.67 -12.08 17.51
C ARG A 107 -4.43 -11.24 17.88
N LEU A 108 -3.29 -11.47 17.23
CA LEU A 108 -2.09 -10.65 17.44
C LEU A 108 -2.40 -9.18 17.11
N VAL A 109 -3.01 -8.91 15.96
CA VAL A 109 -3.34 -7.55 15.55
C VAL A 109 -4.25 -6.86 16.59
N GLN A 110 -5.28 -7.53 17.09
CA GLN A 110 -6.15 -6.94 18.11
C GLN A 110 -5.41 -6.67 19.45
N SER A 111 -4.43 -7.50 19.83
CA SER A 111 -3.63 -7.24 21.03
C SER A 111 -2.71 -6.03 20.90
N MET A 112 -2.44 -5.55 19.67
CA MET A 112 -1.62 -4.36 19.41
C MET A 112 -2.39 -3.04 19.60
N ARG A 113 -3.73 -3.06 19.69
CA ARG A 113 -4.55 -1.85 19.80
C ARG A 113 -4.07 -0.85 20.86
N PRO A 114 -3.71 -1.26 22.12
CA PRO A 114 -3.21 -0.31 23.10
C PRO A 114 -1.88 0.34 22.69
N SER A 115 -0.96 -0.42 22.08
CA SER A 115 0.32 0.10 21.60
C SER A 115 0.12 1.07 20.43
N VAL A 116 -0.72 0.70 19.45
CA VAL A 116 -1.07 1.59 18.34
C VAL A 116 -1.69 2.89 18.84
N ARG A 117 -2.57 2.81 19.87
CA ARG A 117 -3.17 4.01 20.48
C ARG A 117 -2.12 4.89 21.14
N ALA A 118 -1.21 4.31 21.92
CA ALA A 118 -0.13 5.07 22.56
C ALA A 118 0.76 5.78 21.54
N ILE A 119 1.12 5.11 20.43
CA ILE A 119 1.90 5.73 19.35
C ILE A 119 1.12 6.92 18.76
N VAL A 120 -0.16 6.75 18.46
CA VAL A 120 -1.00 7.83 17.91
C VAL A 120 -1.08 9.03 18.86
N ASP A 121 -1.30 8.76 20.15
CA ASP A 121 -1.39 9.82 21.16
C ASP A 121 -0.06 10.59 21.29
N ASP A 122 1.08 9.89 21.28
CA ASP A 122 2.41 10.51 21.32
C ASP A 122 2.68 11.37 20.07
N LEU A 123 2.34 10.86 18.87
CA LEU A 123 2.53 11.60 17.62
C LEU A 123 1.65 12.86 17.57
N LEU A 124 0.38 12.74 17.94
CA LEU A 124 -0.56 13.88 17.96
C LEU A 124 -0.22 14.91 19.06
N ALA A 125 0.38 14.47 20.17
CA ALA A 125 0.89 15.40 21.19
C ALA A 125 2.08 16.22 20.69
N GLY A 126 2.86 15.69 19.75
CA GLY A 126 3.99 16.39 19.11
C GLY A 126 3.57 17.40 18.03
N VAL A 127 2.32 17.34 17.55
CA VAL A 127 1.83 18.25 16.50
C VAL A 127 1.58 19.65 17.05
N SER A 128 2.08 20.67 16.33
CA SER A 128 1.84 22.07 16.67
C SER A 128 0.36 22.42 16.58
N ARG A 129 -0.14 23.13 17.58
CA ARG A 129 -1.53 23.66 17.59
C ARG A 129 -1.63 25.06 16.98
N ASP A 130 -0.52 25.78 16.93
CA ASP A 130 -0.47 27.18 16.54
C ASP A 130 0.19 27.42 15.18
N GLN A 131 0.81 26.39 14.62
CA GLN A 131 1.51 26.45 13.33
C GLN A 131 1.02 25.31 12.40
N PRO A 132 1.07 25.52 11.09
CA PRO A 132 0.89 24.44 10.12
C PRO A 132 1.89 23.29 10.34
N PHE A 133 1.47 22.08 10.03
CA PHE A 133 2.31 20.87 10.09
C PHE A 133 2.00 19.95 8.90
N ASP A 134 2.93 19.07 8.59
CA ASP A 134 2.74 18.06 7.54
C ASP A 134 2.22 16.75 8.14
N PHE A 135 0.93 16.47 7.98
CA PHE A 135 0.32 15.26 8.51
C PHE A 135 0.99 13.98 7.99
N VAL A 136 1.43 13.97 6.73
CA VAL A 136 2.10 12.79 6.18
C VAL A 136 3.44 12.56 6.86
N HIS A 137 4.26 13.60 6.98
CA HIS A 137 5.58 13.51 7.59
C HIS A 137 5.51 13.25 9.10
N ASP A 138 4.65 14.00 9.80
CA ASP A 138 4.69 14.07 11.26
C ASP A 138 3.84 12.95 11.94
N VAL A 139 2.87 12.36 11.19
CA VAL A 139 1.95 11.35 11.75
C VAL A 139 1.84 10.13 10.85
N ALA A 140 1.37 10.29 9.59
CA ALA A 140 0.95 9.17 8.77
C ALA A 140 2.10 8.23 8.36
N ALA A 141 3.32 8.74 8.20
CA ALA A 141 4.50 7.92 7.90
C ALA A 141 5.09 7.28 9.18
N LEU A 142 5.04 7.96 10.31
CA LEU A 142 5.64 7.46 11.55
C LEU A 142 4.82 6.36 12.20
N LEU A 143 3.49 6.50 12.21
CA LEU A 143 2.61 5.53 12.86
C LEU A 143 2.82 4.10 12.35
N PRO A 144 2.59 3.78 11.07
CA PRO A 144 2.74 2.41 10.59
C PRO A 144 4.19 1.92 10.67
N ALA A 145 5.17 2.80 10.52
CA ALA A 145 6.57 2.43 10.66
C ALA A 145 6.88 1.97 12.09
N TYR A 146 6.47 2.72 13.11
CA TYR A 146 6.68 2.34 14.50
C TYR A 146 5.92 1.07 14.88
N VAL A 147 4.68 0.92 14.38
CA VAL A 147 3.89 -0.29 14.60
C VAL A 147 4.59 -1.53 14.01
N ILE A 148 5.10 -1.45 12.78
CA ILE A 148 5.82 -2.55 12.14
C ILE A 148 7.16 -2.82 12.84
N MET A 149 7.89 -1.77 13.23
CA MET A 149 9.15 -1.93 13.97
C MET A 149 8.93 -2.62 15.32
N ASP A 150 7.93 -2.18 16.08
CA ASP A 150 7.55 -2.83 17.34
C ASP A 150 7.14 -4.30 17.12
N MET A 151 6.35 -4.57 16.08
CA MET A 151 5.92 -5.93 15.73
C MET A 151 7.09 -6.85 15.38
N LEU A 152 8.11 -6.33 14.71
CA LEU A 152 9.34 -7.05 14.36
C LEU A 152 10.38 -7.01 15.51
N GLY A 153 10.11 -6.29 16.60
CA GLY A 153 11.04 -6.11 17.71
C GLY A 153 12.28 -5.28 17.34
N LEU A 154 12.17 -4.36 16.39
CA LEU A 154 13.25 -3.46 15.95
C LEU A 154 13.25 -2.16 16.77
N ALA A 155 14.44 -1.59 16.99
CA ALA A 155 14.56 -0.34 17.73
C ALA A 155 14.02 0.85 16.90
N ARG A 156 13.06 1.62 17.45
CA ARG A 156 12.51 2.82 16.77
C ARG A 156 13.60 3.86 16.44
N ALA A 157 14.70 3.88 17.19
CA ALA A 157 15.86 4.73 16.89
C ALA A 157 16.52 4.42 15.52
N ASP A 158 16.26 3.25 14.94
CA ASP A 158 16.77 2.88 13.62
C ASP A 158 15.82 3.28 12.46
N PHE A 159 14.71 3.98 12.78
CA PHE A 159 13.70 4.37 11.78
C PHE A 159 14.29 5.06 10.55
N ASP A 160 15.08 6.12 10.73
CA ASP A 160 15.64 6.90 9.63
C ASP A 160 16.53 6.07 8.71
N LYS A 161 17.32 5.14 9.27
CA LYS A 161 18.14 4.21 8.51
C LYS A 161 17.27 3.25 7.68
N ILE A 162 16.29 2.61 8.34
CA ILE A 162 15.38 1.65 7.70
C ILE A 162 14.59 2.34 6.61
N LYS A 163 14.07 3.54 6.87
CA LYS A 163 13.33 4.33 5.88
C LYS A 163 14.21 4.70 4.70
N GLY A 164 15.40 5.23 4.93
CA GLY A 164 16.32 5.60 3.85
C GLY A 164 16.68 4.42 2.93
N TRP A 165 16.87 3.22 3.50
CA TRP A 165 17.11 2.00 2.73
C TRP A 165 15.85 1.51 1.99
N SER A 166 14.67 1.61 2.62
CA SER A 166 13.38 1.23 2.02
C SER A 166 13.00 2.12 0.83
N ASP A 167 13.34 3.41 0.87
CA ASP A 167 13.07 4.35 -0.22
C ASP A 167 13.74 3.92 -1.53
N GLY A 168 14.92 3.33 -1.47
CA GLY A 168 15.58 2.75 -2.64
C GLY A 168 14.77 1.61 -3.28
N LEU A 169 14.27 0.70 -2.47
CA LEU A 169 13.39 -0.40 -2.93
C LEU A 169 12.07 0.14 -3.47
N ARG A 170 11.48 1.16 -2.84
CA ARG A 170 10.23 1.79 -3.27
C ARG A 170 10.33 2.36 -4.69
N LEU A 171 11.44 3.00 -5.04
CA LEU A 171 11.69 3.52 -6.38
C LEU A 171 11.67 2.42 -7.45
N PHE A 172 12.16 1.23 -7.11
CA PHE A 172 12.18 0.09 -8.02
C PHE A 172 10.82 -0.59 -8.12
N ILE A 173 10.22 -0.98 -6.98
CA ILE A 173 8.96 -1.74 -6.91
C ILE A 173 7.78 -0.88 -7.40
N GLY A 174 7.76 0.41 -7.03
CA GLY A 174 6.73 1.38 -7.41
C GLY A 174 6.77 1.82 -8.86
N THR A 175 7.74 1.29 -9.65
CA THR A 175 7.91 1.66 -11.07
C THR A 175 8.20 3.14 -11.30
N ALA A 176 8.93 3.79 -10.36
CA ALA A 176 9.34 5.18 -10.50
C ALA A 176 10.01 5.46 -11.85
N ARG A 177 9.63 6.57 -12.48
CA ARG A 177 10.16 7.00 -13.78
C ARG A 177 11.07 8.23 -13.56
N GLY A 178 12.02 8.42 -14.47
CA GLY A 178 12.88 9.61 -14.43
C GLY A 178 13.92 9.66 -13.30
N VAL A 179 14.16 8.54 -12.60
CA VAL A 179 15.22 8.42 -11.58
C VAL A 179 16.33 7.54 -12.15
N PRO A 180 17.44 8.15 -12.63
CA PRO A 180 18.49 7.43 -13.38
C PRO A 180 19.19 6.33 -12.55
N ASP A 181 19.42 6.57 -11.26
CA ASP A 181 20.16 5.71 -10.33
C ASP A 181 19.27 4.74 -9.51
N LYS A 182 18.00 4.61 -9.87
CA LYS A 182 17.02 3.82 -9.09
C LYS A 182 17.44 2.37 -8.85
N TYR A 183 18.13 1.75 -9.80
CA TYR A 183 18.59 0.36 -9.66
C TYR A 183 19.72 0.22 -8.65
N GLN A 184 20.66 1.19 -8.68
CA GLN A 184 21.75 1.23 -7.71
C GLN A 184 21.20 1.49 -6.30
N ARG A 185 20.32 2.47 -6.16
CA ARG A 185 19.67 2.78 -4.87
C ARG A 185 18.85 1.59 -4.34
N ALA A 186 18.17 0.85 -5.23
CA ALA A 186 17.44 -0.35 -4.84
C ALA A 186 18.39 -1.45 -4.33
N ARG A 187 19.54 -1.65 -5.00
CA ARG A 187 20.57 -2.59 -4.57
C ARG A 187 21.12 -2.22 -3.21
N ASP A 188 21.59 -0.98 -3.07
CA ASP A 188 22.20 -0.52 -1.82
C ASP A 188 21.22 -0.61 -0.65
N GLY A 189 19.95 -0.25 -0.88
CA GLY A 189 18.87 -0.38 0.10
C GLY A 189 18.60 -1.84 0.49
N ALA A 190 18.52 -2.74 -0.49
CA ALA A 190 18.30 -4.17 -0.24
C ALA A 190 19.46 -4.80 0.54
N ASP A 191 20.71 -4.50 0.16
CA ASP A 191 21.92 -5.03 0.79
C ASP A 191 22.02 -4.57 2.26
N HIS A 192 21.79 -3.29 2.53
CA HIS A 192 21.80 -2.75 3.90
C HIS A 192 20.68 -3.33 4.76
N LEU A 193 19.43 -3.38 4.25
CA LEU A 193 18.30 -3.95 4.97
C LEU A 193 18.53 -5.43 5.26
N ALA A 194 19.04 -6.20 4.28
CA ALA A 194 19.31 -7.62 4.48
C ALA A 194 20.42 -7.85 5.51
N ALA A 195 21.48 -7.04 5.51
CA ALA A 195 22.54 -7.11 6.51
C ALA A 195 22.00 -6.80 7.92
N TYR A 196 21.22 -5.73 8.06
CA TYR A 196 20.58 -5.35 9.32
C TYR A 196 19.64 -6.45 9.83
N LEU A 197 18.76 -6.98 8.98
CA LEU A 197 17.82 -8.04 9.36
C LEU A 197 18.54 -9.35 9.72
N ARG A 198 19.63 -9.69 9.04
CA ARG A 198 20.46 -10.86 9.39
C ARG A 198 21.02 -10.71 10.81
N GLU A 199 21.50 -9.54 11.17
CA GLU A 199 21.95 -9.27 12.54
C GLU A 199 20.81 -9.45 13.55
N GLN A 200 19.61 -8.90 13.26
CA GLN A 200 18.43 -9.03 14.09
C GLN A 200 17.99 -10.50 14.26
N ILE A 201 18.05 -11.31 13.20
CA ILE A 201 17.77 -12.74 13.24
C ILE A 201 18.78 -13.47 14.11
N GLU A 202 20.08 -13.20 13.98
CA GLU A 202 21.12 -13.82 14.81
C GLU A 202 20.97 -13.47 16.30
N GLN A 203 20.55 -12.26 16.63
CA GLN A 203 20.26 -11.88 18.00
C GLN A 203 19.12 -12.76 18.57
N ARG A 204 18.02 -12.99 17.81
CA ARG A 204 16.89 -13.83 18.25
C ARG A 204 17.22 -15.32 18.30
N ARG A 205 18.16 -15.79 17.48
CA ARG A 205 18.69 -17.17 17.59
C ARG A 205 19.35 -17.39 18.97
N ARG A 206 20.07 -16.37 19.47
CA ARG A 206 20.76 -16.42 20.78
C ARG A 206 19.84 -16.14 21.95
N ALA A 207 18.92 -15.20 21.78
CA ALA A 207 17.99 -14.75 22.81
C ALA A 207 16.60 -14.50 22.16
N PRO A 208 15.74 -15.52 22.04
CA PRO A 208 14.40 -15.37 21.49
C PRO A 208 13.55 -14.38 22.27
N THR A 209 12.79 -13.55 21.55
CA THR A 209 11.86 -12.56 22.09
C THR A 209 10.43 -12.84 21.56
N ASP A 210 9.41 -12.24 22.17
CA ASP A 210 8.03 -12.40 21.68
C ASP A 210 7.73 -11.40 20.54
N ASP A 211 8.41 -11.58 19.41
CA ASP A 211 8.23 -10.75 18.21
C ASP A 211 7.99 -11.60 16.95
N VAL A 212 7.63 -10.93 15.85
CA VAL A 212 7.30 -11.60 14.58
C VAL A 212 8.51 -12.29 13.97
N ILE A 213 9.74 -11.76 14.13
CA ILE A 213 10.95 -12.43 13.63
C ILE A 213 11.11 -13.78 14.32
N THR A 214 11.03 -13.83 15.66
CA THR A 214 11.10 -15.08 16.44
C THR A 214 10.01 -16.06 16.03
N ARG A 215 8.76 -15.58 15.87
CA ARG A 215 7.64 -16.43 15.43
C ARG A 215 7.85 -17.00 14.03
N MET A 216 8.39 -16.20 13.08
CA MET A 216 8.74 -16.69 11.73
C MET A 216 9.86 -17.74 11.77
N MET A 217 10.88 -17.55 12.62
CA MET A 217 11.95 -18.55 12.81
C MET A 217 11.45 -19.88 13.39
N GLN A 218 10.35 -19.85 14.13
CA GLN A 218 9.71 -21.03 14.71
C GLN A 218 8.66 -21.66 13.80
N ALA A 219 8.20 -20.92 12.77
CA ALA A 219 7.22 -21.43 11.82
C ALA A 219 7.81 -22.59 11.02
N GLU A 220 7.08 -23.70 10.97
CA GLU A 220 7.50 -24.94 10.32
C GLU A 220 6.32 -25.59 9.59
N ASP A 221 6.59 -26.22 8.47
CA ASP A 221 5.63 -27.04 7.74
C ASP A 221 6.25 -28.40 7.36
N GLU A 222 5.58 -29.19 6.49
CA GLU A 222 6.06 -30.49 6.03
C GLU A 222 7.39 -30.44 5.27
N GLN A 223 7.75 -29.27 4.73
CA GLN A 223 9.01 -29.02 4.01
C GLN A 223 10.10 -28.44 4.92
N GLY A 224 9.77 -28.20 6.21
CA GLY A 224 10.67 -27.64 7.22
C GLY A 224 10.42 -26.15 7.49
N LYS A 225 11.43 -25.48 8.06
CA LYS A 225 11.40 -24.06 8.42
C LYS A 225 11.68 -23.17 7.22
N LEU A 226 11.39 -21.86 7.38
CA LEU A 226 11.82 -20.84 6.42
C LEU A 226 13.36 -20.85 6.29
N GLY A 227 13.83 -20.85 5.06
CA GLY A 227 15.24 -20.61 4.77
C GLY A 227 15.67 -19.20 5.15
N GLU A 228 16.96 -18.95 5.29
CA GLU A 228 17.45 -17.60 5.70
C GLU A 228 17.02 -16.51 4.72
N ASP A 229 17.10 -16.75 3.41
CA ASP A 229 16.68 -15.78 2.41
C ASP A 229 15.16 -15.55 2.42
N GLU A 230 14.37 -16.61 2.63
CA GLU A 230 12.91 -16.50 2.79
C GLU A 230 12.56 -15.68 4.03
N LEU A 231 13.24 -15.92 5.16
CA LEU A 231 13.02 -15.18 6.41
C LEU A 231 13.35 -13.70 6.26
N ILE A 232 14.50 -13.36 5.67
CA ILE A 232 14.88 -11.98 5.38
C ILE A 232 13.87 -11.34 4.41
N ALA A 233 13.50 -12.06 3.37
CA ALA A 233 12.53 -11.59 2.37
C ALA A 233 11.15 -11.30 2.99
N MET A 234 10.67 -12.14 3.92
CA MET A 234 9.41 -11.91 4.62
C MET A 234 9.51 -10.72 5.57
N CYS A 235 10.62 -10.52 6.28
CA CYS A 235 10.85 -9.31 7.07
C CYS A 235 10.83 -8.05 6.19
N LEU A 236 11.52 -8.07 5.05
CA LEU A 236 11.51 -6.98 4.07
C LEU A 236 10.11 -6.70 3.53
N LEU A 237 9.34 -7.74 3.22
CA LEU A 237 7.96 -7.61 2.76
C LEU A 237 7.06 -6.96 3.82
N ILE A 238 7.21 -7.34 5.09
CA ILE A 238 6.44 -6.77 6.21
C ILE A 238 6.82 -5.30 6.41
N LEU A 239 8.11 -4.98 6.43
CA LEU A 239 8.59 -3.60 6.55
C LEU A 239 8.06 -2.71 5.42
N PHE A 240 8.21 -3.16 4.18
CA PHE A 240 7.79 -2.39 3.02
C PHE A 240 6.26 -2.33 2.88
N GLY A 241 5.60 -3.49 2.92
CA GLY A 241 4.15 -3.60 2.67
C GLY A 241 3.30 -3.01 3.79
N GLY A 242 3.78 -3.03 5.02
CA GLY A 242 3.05 -2.51 6.19
C GLY A 242 3.17 -1.00 6.38
N HIS A 243 4.25 -0.38 5.90
CA HIS A 243 4.52 1.04 6.11
C HIS A 243 3.90 1.91 5.00
N GLU A 244 4.36 1.81 3.77
CA GLU A 244 4.04 2.74 2.67
C GLU A 244 2.53 2.78 2.33
N THR A 245 1.87 1.63 2.34
CA THR A 245 0.45 1.53 2.00
C THR A 245 -0.43 2.13 3.09
N THR A 246 -0.10 1.92 4.35
CA THR A 246 -0.88 2.49 5.47
C THR A 246 -0.63 3.99 5.60
N THR A 247 0.58 4.47 5.36
CA THR A 247 0.88 5.92 5.21
C THR A 247 -0.06 6.57 4.18
N SER A 248 -0.15 5.96 3.00
CA SER A 248 -1.03 6.44 1.93
C SER A 248 -2.52 6.38 2.32
N LEU A 249 -2.96 5.31 2.99
CA LEU A 249 -4.34 5.18 3.49
C LEU A 249 -4.68 6.32 4.46
N LEU A 250 -3.82 6.57 5.45
CA LEU A 250 -4.04 7.61 6.45
C LEU A 250 -4.09 9.00 5.81
N GLY A 251 -3.11 9.30 4.96
CA GLY A 251 -3.05 10.58 4.25
C GLY A 251 -4.26 10.82 3.35
N SER A 252 -4.64 9.84 2.52
CA SER A 252 -5.83 9.93 1.66
C SER A 252 -7.13 10.03 2.45
N SER A 253 -7.25 9.31 3.58
CA SER A 253 -8.44 9.36 4.42
C SER A 253 -8.66 10.74 5.03
N VAL A 254 -7.57 11.34 5.55
CA VAL A 254 -7.62 12.69 6.13
C VAL A 254 -7.89 13.73 5.04
N ALA A 255 -7.22 13.65 3.89
CA ALA A 255 -7.49 14.54 2.76
C ALA A 255 -8.96 14.45 2.30
N ALA A 256 -9.52 13.23 2.20
CA ALA A 256 -10.93 13.03 1.85
C ALA A 256 -11.88 13.62 2.87
N LEU A 257 -11.62 13.46 4.18
CA LEU A 257 -12.43 14.04 5.25
C LEU A 257 -12.37 15.57 5.25
N LEU A 258 -11.21 16.18 4.97
CA LEU A 258 -11.07 17.63 4.86
C LEU A 258 -11.84 18.20 3.67
N ALA A 259 -11.89 17.45 2.56
CA ALA A 259 -12.70 17.81 1.39
C ALA A 259 -14.22 17.61 1.61
N HIS A 260 -14.62 16.83 2.64
CA HIS A 260 -16.02 16.52 2.94
C HIS A 260 -16.38 16.81 4.40
N PRO A 261 -16.50 18.09 4.84
CA PRO A 261 -16.71 18.46 6.24
C PRO A 261 -17.95 17.84 6.88
N SER A 262 -19.01 17.55 6.11
CA SER A 262 -20.20 16.86 6.60
C SER A 262 -19.92 15.42 7.05
N GLN A 263 -19.03 14.73 6.33
CA GLN A 263 -18.61 13.36 6.69
C GLN A 263 -17.68 13.36 7.92
N TRP A 264 -16.83 14.39 8.05
CA TRP A 264 -16.06 14.62 9.27
C TRP A 264 -16.96 14.79 10.49
N THR A 265 -17.93 15.71 10.40
CA THR A 265 -18.89 15.97 11.49
C THR A 265 -19.68 14.71 11.85
N LEU A 266 -20.19 13.99 10.84
CA LEU A 266 -20.93 12.75 11.06
C LEU A 266 -20.07 11.71 11.79
N LEU A 267 -18.81 11.52 11.38
CA LEU A 267 -17.90 10.57 12.00
C LEU A 267 -17.53 10.94 13.44
N ARG A 268 -17.36 12.24 13.72
CA ARG A 268 -17.14 12.76 15.08
C ARG A 268 -18.33 12.50 15.98
N ASP A 269 -19.53 12.79 15.49
CA ASP A 269 -20.77 12.71 16.26
C ASP A 269 -21.30 11.26 16.38
N THR A 270 -20.82 10.35 15.52
CA THR A 270 -21.21 8.92 15.49
C THR A 270 -19.96 8.03 15.35
N PRO A 271 -19.15 7.87 16.41
CA PRO A 271 -17.89 7.12 16.38
C PRO A 271 -18.04 5.65 15.98
N GLU A 272 -19.21 5.07 16.14
CA GLU A 272 -19.55 3.69 15.75
C GLU A 272 -19.42 3.46 14.24
N LEU A 273 -19.48 4.53 13.44
CA LEU A 273 -19.25 4.46 12.00
C LEU A 273 -17.77 4.28 11.61
N MET A 274 -16.83 4.35 12.55
CA MET A 274 -15.40 4.25 12.24
C MET A 274 -15.04 2.99 11.43
N PRO A 275 -15.56 1.79 11.71
CA PRO A 275 -15.28 0.62 10.87
C PRO A 275 -15.78 0.77 9.43
N SER A 276 -17.00 1.28 9.20
CA SER A 276 -17.52 1.51 7.84
C SER A 276 -16.80 2.65 7.14
N ALA A 277 -16.43 3.70 7.87
CA ALA A 277 -15.67 4.83 7.35
C ALA A 277 -14.32 4.39 6.80
N VAL A 278 -13.59 3.50 7.49
CA VAL A 278 -12.30 2.97 7.02
C VAL A 278 -12.48 2.15 5.74
N GLU A 279 -13.53 1.32 5.62
CA GLU A 279 -13.81 0.61 4.35
C GLU A 279 -14.14 1.61 3.22
N GLU A 280 -14.83 2.71 3.54
CA GLU A 280 -15.14 3.73 2.54
C GLU A 280 -13.91 4.53 2.11
N PHE A 281 -12.98 4.86 3.01
CA PHE A 281 -11.71 5.47 2.63
C PHE A 281 -10.88 4.55 1.73
N LEU A 282 -10.85 3.25 2.05
CA LEU A 282 -10.21 2.23 1.20
C LEU A 282 -10.85 2.15 -0.20
N ARG A 283 -12.17 2.33 -0.30
CA ARG A 283 -12.87 2.37 -1.58
C ARG A 283 -12.60 3.68 -2.33
N TYR A 284 -12.82 4.81 -1.65
CA TYR A 284 -12.89 6.14 -2.27
C TYR A 284 -11.57 6.61 -2.85
N ASP A 285 -10.48 6.51 -2.08
CA ASP A 285 -9.13 6.86 -2.51
C ASP A 285 -8.07 5.98 -1.82
N GLY A 286 -8.22 4.66 -1.98
CA GLY A 286 -7.36 3.68 -1.32
C GLY A 286 -5.94 3.61 -1.89
N PRO A 287 -4.99 3.11 -1.09
CA PRO A 287 -3.55 3.12 -1.41
C PRO A 287 -3.17 2.23 -2.59
N SER A 288 -3.90 1.15 -2.86
CA SER A 288 -3.67 0.28 -4.02
C SER A 288 -4.42 0.84 -5.22
N HIS A 289 -3.72 1.58 -6.09
CA HIS A 289 -4.34 2.19 -7.27
C HIS A 289 -4.49 1.20 -8.42
N SER A 290 -3.50 0.34 -8.60
CA SER A 290 -3.57 -0.76 -9.58
C SER A 290 -2.80 -1.98 -9.10
N ILE A 291 -3.15 -3.15 -9.67
CA ILE A 291 -2.45 -4.42 -9.47
C ILE A 291 -1.87 -4.87 -10.82
N ALA A 292 -0.54 -5.00 -10.87
CA ALA A 292 0.15 -5.45 -12.08
C ALA A 292 0.17 -6.97 -12.17
N ARG A 293 -0.01 -7.49 -13.40
CA ARG A 293 0.10 -8.90 -13.77
C ARG A 293 0.87 -9.05 -15.07
N VAL A 294 1.36 -10.25 -15.32
CA VAL A 294 1.94 -10.68 -16.60
C VAL A 294 1.11 -11.83 -17.15
N VAL A 295 0.79 -11.75 -18.43
CA VAL A 295 0.01 -12.77 -19.15
C VAL A 295 0.90 -13.98 -19.42
N THR A 296 0.51 -15.15 -18.95
CA THR A 296 1.25 -16.40 -19.15
C THR A 296 0.87 -17.12 -20.43
N GLU A 297 -0.38 -16.97 -20.87
CA GLU A 297 -0.95 -17.57 -22.06
C GLU A 297 -1.83 -16.57 -22.78
N SER A 298 -1.71 -16.46 -24.11
CA SER A 298 -2.54 -15.54 -24.90
C SER A 298 -4.03 -15.82 -24.67
N MET A 299 -4.81 -14.76 -24.51
CA MET A 299 -6.25 -14.85 -24.24
C MET A 299 -7.02 -13.74 -24.91
N THR A 300 -8.34 -13.89 -24.98
CA THR A 300 -9.25 -12.84 -25.39
C THR A 300 -9.98 -12.29 -24.17
N TRP A 301 -10.00 -10.97 -24.01
CA TRP A 301 -10.70 -10.29 -22.92
C TRP A 301 -11.51 -9.13 -23.47
N ASP A 302 -12.82 -9.17 -23.32
CA ASP A 302 -13.76 -8.19 -23.89
C ASP A 302 -13.49 -7.87 -25.39
N GLY A 303 -13.25 -8.93 -26.18
CA GLY A 303 -12.95 -8.82 -27.61
C GLY A 303 -11.51 -8.42 -27.96
N GLN A 304 -10.69 -8.02 -27.00
CA GLN A 304 -9.29 -7.67 -27.21
C GLN A 304 -8.40 -8.91 -27.11
N HIS A 305 -7.44 -9.04 -28.04
CA HIS A 305 -6.46 -10.11 -28.04
C HIS A 305 -5.23 -9.71 -27.21
N ILE A 306 -5.08 -10.30 -26.02
CA ILE A 306 -3.98 -10.05 -25.09
C ILE A 306 -2.97 -11.19 -25.23
N LYS A 307 -1.71 -10.88 -25.51
CA LYS A 307 -0.68 -11.87 -25.82
C LYS A 307 0.06 -12.33 -24.56
N ALA A 308 0.56 -13.56 -24.60
CA ALA A 308 1.52 -14.02 -23.60
C ALA A 308 2.73 -13.06 -23.53
N GLY A 309 3.13 -12.70 -22.32
CA GLY A 309 4.17 -11.71 -22.04
C GLY A 309 3.66 -10.28 -21.90
N ASP A 310 2.43 -9.96 -22.34
CA ASP A 310 1.85 -8.63 -22.13
C ASP A 310 1.70 -8.35 -20.62
N ARG A 311 1.79 -7.06 -20.28
CA ARG A 311 1.49 -6.57 -18.92
C ARG A 311 0.05 -6.11 -18.84
N VAL A 312 -0.60 -6.42 -17.72
CA VAL A 312 -1.97 -6.00 -17.40
C VAL A 312 -1.96 -5.25 -16.08
N PHE A 313 -2.54 -4.06 -16.05
CA PHE A 313 -2.83 -3.32 -14.83
C PHE A 313 -4.33 -3.39 -14.55
N ALA A 314 -4.72 -4.11 -13.53
CA ALA A 314 -6.07 -4.10 -12.98
C ALA A 314 -6.23 -2.82 -12.15
N MET A 315 -6.97 -1.83 -12.67
CA MET A 315 -7.10 -0.48 -12.11
C MET A 315 -8.09 -0.49 -10.95
N VAL A 316 -7.61 -0.79 -9.75
CA VAL A 316 -8.42 -0.89 -8.52
C VAL A 316 -9.14 0.42 -8.22
N GLY A 317 -8.45 1.58 -8.39
CA GLY A 317 -9.07 2.89 -8.19
C GLY A 317 -10.25 3.14 -9.13
N ALA A 318 -10.18 2.67 -10.39
CA ALA A 318 -11.30 2.74 -11.33
C ALA A 318 -12.44 1.80 -10.92
N ALA A 319 -12.13 0.56 -10.57
CA ALA A 319 -13.09 -0.45 -10.18
C ALA A 319 -13.87 -0.06 -8.91
N ASN A 320 -13.19 0.52 -7.93
CA ASN A 320 -13.80 0.98 -6.68
C ASN A 320 -14.75 2.20 -6.88
N ARG A 321 -14.74 2.79 -8.06
CA ARG A 321 -15.65 3.87 -8.49
C ARG A 321 -16.53 3.46 -9.68
N ASP A 322 -16.74 2.17 -9.91
CA ASP A 322 -17.63 1.68 -10.96
C ASP A 322 -19.10 1.77 -10.52
N PRO A 323 -19.96 2.53 -11.25
CA PRO A 323 -21.39 2.66 -10.92
C PRO A 323 -22.15 1.32 -11.06
N ARG A 324 -21.57 0.31 -11.72
CA ARG A 324 -22.13 -1.04 -11.79
C ARG A 324 -22.01 -1.80 -10.48
N ALA A 325 -21.04 -1.42 -9.63
CA ALA A 325 -20.74 -2.06 -8.36
C ALA A 325 -21.12 -1.23 -7.13
N PHE A 326 -21.11 0.10 -7.28
CA PHE A 326 -21.36 1.05 -6.18
C PHE A 326 -22.36 2.14 -6.60
N ASP A 327 -23.41 2.32 -5.82
CA ASP A 327 -24.29 3.47 -5.99
C ASP A 327 -23.55 4.76 -5.64
N ARG A 328 -23.74 5.84 -6.43
CA ARG A 328 -23.04 7.13 -6.26
C ARG A 328 -21.55 6.97 -5.96
N PRO A 329 -20.78 6.34 -6.89
CA PRO A 329 -19.42 5.86 -6.61
C PRO A 329 -18.41 6.98 -6.36
N ASP A 330 -18.69 8.19 -6.84
CA ASP A 330 -17.82 9.36 -6.69
C ASP A 330 -18.11 10.18 -5.42
N GLU A 331 -19.14 9.81 -4.65
CA GLU A 331 -19.42 10.40 -3.35
C GLU A 331 -18.72 9.63 -2.22
N LEU A 332 -18.14 10.37 -1.27
CA LEU A 332 -17.68 9.81 -0.01
C LEU A 332 -18.88 9.62 0.91
N ASP A 333 -19.18 8.38 1.26
CA ASP A 333 -20.30 8.02 2.15
C ASP A 333 -19.82 7.02 3.21
N ILE A 334 -19.42 7.51 4.38
CA ILE A 334 -18.90 6.69 5.49
C ILE A 334 -19.91 5.70 6.07
N THR A 335 -21.17 5.78 5.65
CA THR A 335 -22.23 4.83 6.05
C THR A 335 -22.44 3.71 5.04
N ARG A 336 -21.71 3.72 3.92
CA ARG A 336 -21.88 2.77 2.82
C ARG A 336 -21.81 1.31 3.28
N SER A 337 -22.89 0.59 3.00
CA SER A 337 -23.00 -0.84 3.27
C SER A 337 -23.95 -1.50 2.25
N PRO A 338 -23.60 -2.60 1.59
CA PRO A 338 -22.26 -3.25 1.65
C PRO A 338 -21.19 -2.43 0.93
N ASN A 339 -19.91 -2.60 1.35
CA ASN A 339 -18.76 -1.98 0.71
C ASN A 339 -17.78 -3.06 0.24
N ARG A 340 -17.89 -3.47 -1.03
CA ARG A 340 -17.12 -4.57 -1.63
C ARG A 340 -15.90 -4.07 -2.39
N HIS A 341 -15.16 -3.12 -1.82
CA HIS A 341 -13.98 -2.57 -2.47
C HIS A 341 -12.88 -3.63 -2.70
N LEU A 342 -12.03 -3.39 -3.70
CA LEU A 342 -10.97 -4.32 -4.13
C LEU A 342 -9.57 -3.91 -3.64
N THR A 343 -9.43 -2.93 -2.78
CA THR A 343 -8.14 -2.34 -2.35
C THR A 343 -7.21 -3.35 -1.68
N PHE A 344 -7.74 -4.33 -0.94
CA PHE A 344 -6.94 -5.41 -0.37
C PHE A 344 -6.73 -6.61 -1.30
N GLY A 345 -7.12 -6.49 -2.57
CA GLY A 345 -7.07 -7.59 -3.51
C GLY A 345 -8.14 -8.67 -3.25
N GLN A 346 -7.97 -9.81 -3.91
CA GLN A 346 -8.88 -10.96 -3.80
C GLN A 346 -8.11 -12.27 -4.02
N GLY A 347 -8.74 -13.40 -3.62
CA GLY A 347 -8.19 -14.73 -3.82
C GLY A 347 -6.98 -15.01 -2.93
N ILE A 348 -6.04 -15.79 -3.44
CA ILE A 348 -4.87 -16.24 -2.67
C ILE A 348 -3.95 -15.09 -2.24
N HIS A 349 -3.92 -13.99 -3.00
CA HIS A 349 -3.14 -12.79 -2.72
C HIS A 349 -3.89 -11.73 -1.89
N PHE A 350 -5.06 -12.04 -1.32
CA PHE A 350 -5.73 -11.11 -0.39
C PHE A 350 -4.75 -10.63 0.68
N CYS A 351 -4.73 -9.33 0.95
CA CYS A 351 -3.73 -8.68 1.82
C CYS A 351 -3.63 -9.33 3.20
N LEU A 352 -2.43 -9.79 3.55
CA LEU A 352 -2.15 -10.39 4.86
C LEU A 352 -2.25 -9.36 5.99
N GLY A 353 -1.84 -8.11 5.72
CA GLY A 353 -1.85 -6.99 6.66
C GLY A 353 -3.20 -6.26 6.76
N ALA A 354 -4.25 -6.70 6.05
CA ALA A 354 -5.53 -6.00 6.04
C ALA A 354 -6.14 -5.74 7.45
N PRO A 355 -6.06 -6.67 8.42
CA PRO A 355 -6.53 -6.39 9.78
C PRO A 355 -5.72 -5.30 10.48
N LEU A 356 -4.40 -5.24 10.26
CA LEU A 356 -3.51 -4.25 10.86
C LEU A 356 -3.75 -2.85 10.27
N ALA A 357 -3.80 -2.74 8.95
CA ALA A 357 -4.08 -1.47 8.27
C ALA A 357 -5.44 -0.87 8.71
N ARG A 358 -6.46 -1.72 8.88
CA ARG A 358 -7.77 -1.29 9.41
C ARG A 358 -7.65 -0.79 10.85
N LEU A 359 -6.91 -1.51 11.70
CA LEU A 359 -6.71 -1.13 13.09
C LEU A 359 -6.02 0.22 13.20
N GLU A 360 -4.92 0.42 12.48
CA GLU A 360 -4.16 1.66 12.49
C GLU A 360 -5.00 2.84 11.99
N ALA A 361 -5.73 2.65 10.87
CA ALA A 361 -6.61 3.68 10.34
C ALA A 361 -7.74 4.03 11.32
N GLN A 362 -8.40 3.03 11.92
CA GLN A 362 -9.45 3.27 12.92
C GLN A 362 -8.93 4.08 14.11
N VAL A 363 -7.78 3.68 14.67
CA VAL A 363 -7.23 4.33 15.86
C VAL A 363 -6.76 5.74 15.56
N CYS A 364 -6.03 5.94 14.45
CA CYS A 364 -5.51 7.25 14.07
C CYS A 364 -6.63 8.24 13.73
N ILE A 365 -7.55 7.85 12.83
CA ILE A 365 -8.65 8.74 12.40
C ILE A 365 -9.58 9.04 13.57
N GLN A 366 -9.88 8.06 14.45
CA GLN A 366 -10.68 8.30 15.64
C GLN A 366 -10.00 9.33 16.56
N ALA A 367 -8.70 9.25 16.77
CA ALA A 367 -7.97 10.23 17.57
C ALA A 367 -8.01 11.63 16.94
N MET A 368 -7.87 11.71 15.62
CA MET A 368 -7.95 12.97 14.86
C MET A 368 -9.33 13.63 14.98
N VAL A 369 -10.42 12.89 14.77
CA VAL A 369 -11.78 13.46 14.78
C VAL A 369 -12.31 13.75 16.18
N SER A 370 -11.83 13.04 17.21
CA SER A 370 -12.25 13.23 18.61
C SER A 370 -11.40 14.22 19.38
N GLY A 371 -10.14 14.39 18.98
CA GLY A 371 -9.16 15.21 19.73
C GLY A 371 -9.20 16.69 19.39
N PHE A 372 -9.87 17.07 18.30
CA PHE A 372 -9.79 18.42 17.75
C PHE A 372 -11.13 18.83 17.11
N ASP A 373 -11.55 20.07 17.35
CA ASP A 373 -12.84 20.59 16.85
C ASP A 373 -12.86 20.69 15.32
N ARG A 374 -11.79 21.17 14.71
CA ARG A 374 -11.71 21.30 13.26
C ARG A 374 -10.26 21.37 12.74
N TRP A 375 -9.99 20.59 11.69
CA TRP A 375 -8.79 20.69 10.90
C TRP A 375 -9.09 21.32 9.54
N ALA A 376 -8.12 22.02 8.96
CA ALA A 376 -8.20 22.55 7.61
C ALA A 376 -6.89 22.37 6.88
N LEU A 377 -6.94 22.40 5.54
CA LEU A 377 -5.74 22.52 4.73
C LEU A 377 -5.08 23.88 5.00
N ASP A 378 -3.75 23.90 5.01
CA ASP A 378 -3.00 25.15 5.04
C ASP A 378 -2.74 25.64 3.60
N GLY A 379 -3.68 26.44 3.10
CA GLY A 379 -3.70 26.93 1.72
C GLY A 379 -4.73 26.20 0.83
N SER A 380 -4.61 26.39 -0.48
CA SER A 380 -5.40 25.64 -1.46
C SER A 380 -4.94 24.19 -1.52
N GLU A 381 -5.80 23.28 -2.04
CA GLU A 381 -5.45 21.88 -2.23
C GLU A 381 -4.14 21.71 -3.01
N ASP A 382 -3.97 22.52 -4.06
CA ASP A 382 -2.77 22.52 -4.91
C ASP A 382 -1.48 22.89 -4.19
N GLN A 383 -1.60 23.69 -3.12
CA GLN A 383 -0.47 24.12 -2.31
C GLN A 383 -0.23 23.20 -1.11
N ALA A 384 -1.28 22.59 -0.60
CA ALA A 384 -1.24 21.82 0.62
C ALA A 384 -0.95 20.32 0.38
N ILE A 385 -1.28 19.77 -0.80
CA ILE A 385 -1.17 18.33 -1.07
C ILE A 385 -0.24 18.05 -2.25
N ASP A 386 0.80 17.24 -2.00
CA ASP A 386 1.62 16.62 -3.03
C ASP A 386 1.27 15.13 -3.12
N TRP A 387 1.15 14.60 -4.36
CA TRP A 387 0.75 13.23 -4.61
C TRP A 387 1.90 12.35 -5.09
N LEU A 388 1.86 11.09 -4.68
CA LEU A 388 2.87 10.08 -5.04
C LEU A 388 2.93 9.86 -6.56
N ASP A 389 4.15 9.85 -7.11
CA ASP A 389 4.41 9.49 -8.51
C ASP A 389 4.58 7.96 -8.63
N ALA A 390 3.47 7.23 -8.64
CA ALA A 390 3.49 5.78 -8.78
C ALA A 390 2.23 5.26 -9.48
N MET A 391 2.41 4.20 -10.30
CA MET A 391 1.30 3.57 -11.04
C MET A 391 0.49 2.61 -10.17
N VAL A 392 1.16 1.94 -9.23
CA VAL A 392 0.53 0.87 -8.42
C VAL A 392 0.04 1.36 -7.07
N MET A 393 0.55 2.49 -6.60
CA MET A 393 0.21 3.07 -5.31
C MET A 393 -0.33 4.50 -5.48
N ARG A 394 -1.19 4.90 -4.56
CA ARG A 394 -1.74 6.26 -4.50
C ARG A 394 -1.84 6.74 -3.07
N GLY A 395 -1.48 7.98 -2.85
CA GLY A 395 -1.57 8.66 -1.57
C GLY A 395 -0.79 9.99 -1.61
N PRO A 396 -1.04 10.88 -0.68
CA PRO A 396 -0.24 12.10 -0.56
C PRO A 396 1.17 11.79 -0.03
N THR A 397 2.15 12.52 -0.54
CA THR A 397 3.52 12.55 -0.01
C THR A 397 3.75 13.72 0.94
N ARG A 398 2.84 14.70 0.90
CA ARG A 398 2.75 15.85 1.80
C ARG A 398 1.29 16.23 1.98
N LEU A 399 0.89 16.59 3.19
CA LEU A 399 -0.45 17.09 3.52
C LEU A 399 -0.32 18.17 4.60
N GLN A 400 -0.22 19.43 4.14
CA GLN A 400 -0.14 20.58 5.03
C GLN A 400 -1.48 20.91 5.66
N MET A 401 -1.53 20.85 6.97
CA MET A 401 -2.73 21.06 7.76
C MET A 401 -2.49 22.07 8.88
N ARG A 402 -3.58 22.64 9.36
CA ARG A 402 -3.62 23.50 10.56
C ARG A 402 -4.90 23.27 11.36
N LEU A 403 -4.84 23.58 12.64
CA LEU A 403 -6.06 23.72 13.46
C LEU A 403 -6.79 25.01 13.10
N GLU A 404 -8.08 24.95 12.87
CA GLU A 404 -8.91 26.15 12.85
C GLU A 404 -9.30 26.52 14.27
N ASN A 405 -8.90 27.71 14.72
CA ASN A 405 -9.40 28.28 15.98
C ASN A 405 -10.86 28.67 15.79
N THR A 406 -11.77 28.02 16.50
CA THR A 406 -13.21 28.32 16.52
C THR A 406 -13.56 29.71 17.07
N SER A 407 -12.57 30.58 17.35
CA SER A 407 -12.71 31.87 17.98
C SER A 407 -12.95 33.06 17.00
N GLN A 408 -13.21 32.82 15.70
CA GLN A 408 -13.44 33.86 14.70
C GLN A 408 -14.71 33.57 13.87
N THR A 409 -15.88 33.47 14.52
CA THR A 409 -17.18 33.72 13.89
C THR A 409 -18.10 34.43 14.88
#